data_34166f5bac101810ffcfb25c2c2a20c1
#
_entry.id   34166f5bac101810ffcfb25c2c2a20c1
#
_cell.length_a   1.000
_cell.length_b   1.000
_cell.length_c   1.000
_cell.angle_alpha   90.00
_cell.angle_beta   90.00
_cell.angle_gamma   90.00
#
_symmetry.space_group_name_H-M   'P 1'
#
loop_
_entity.id
_entity.type
_entity.pdbx_description
1 polymer ?
#
loop_
_entity_poly.entity_id
_entity_poly.type
_entity_poly.pdbx_seq_one_letter_code
_entity_poly.pdbx_strand_id
1 'polypeptide(L)'
;NDIALIGEGVRQVYEEVLTPAGLGQVKIFTELGRFMLAPHGILVTKVTHKKKTYRTYLGVDASAVNLMRPAMYGAYHHITNMMNPDGQTEVVDVVGSLCENNDKFAVNRELPQTEIGDLLVIHDTGAHGFSMGYQYNAKLRSAEVLYAEDGSTRLIRRAERPEDYFATLYGFDFDKD
;
A
#
# COMPACT_ATOMS: atom_id res chain seq x y z
N ASN A 1 3.76 6.92 15.17
CA ASN A 1 4.29 6.07 16.25
C ASN A 1 5.52 6.75 16.85
N ASP A 2 5.54 6.89 18.18
CA ASP A 2 6.70 7.43 18.91
C ASP A 2 7.66 6.27 19.22
N ILE A 3 8.84 6.30 18.60
CA ILE A 3 9.85 5.25 18.74
C ILE A 3 10.46 5.25 20.16
N ALA A 4 10.53 6.40 20.82
CA ALA A 4 11.04 6.51 22.18
C ALA A 4 10.10 5.78 23.17
N LEU A 5 8.79 5.95 22.98
CA LEU A 5 7.78 5.26 23.80
C LEU A 5 7.82 3.73 23.59
N ILE A 6 8.04 3.29 22.34
CA ILE A 6 8.21 1.88 22.02
C ILE A 6 9.48 1.33 22.72
N GLY A 7 10.59 2.06 22.61
CA GLY A 7 11.85 1.68 23.24
C GLY A 7 11.74 1.57 24.76
N GLU A 8 11.06 2.52 25.39
CA GLU A 8 10.81 2.49 26.84
C GLU A 8 9.96 1.30 27.27
N GLY A 9 8.88 1.01 26.51
CA GLY A 9 8.05 -0.19 26.80
C GLY A 9 8.83 -1.49 26.68
N VAL A 10 9.69 -1.61 25.65
CA VAL A 10 10.58 -2.78 25.50
C VAL A 10 11.57 -2.89 26.67
N ARG A 11 12.18 -1.75 27.09
CA ARG A 11 13.09 -1.71 28.24
C ARG A 11 12.39 -2.18 29.52
N GLN A 12 11.18 -1.67 29.79
CA GLN A 12 10.41 -2.04 30.97
C GLN A 12 10.15 -3.55 30.99
N VAL A 13 9.63 -4.13 29.91
CA VAL A 13 9.36 -5.58 29.83
C VAL A 13 10.64 -6.40 29.96
N TYR A 14 11.76 -5.91 29.41
CA TYR A 14 13.06 -6.56 29.57
C TYR A 14 13.49 -6.65 31.03
N GLU A 15 13.39 -5.54 31.78
CA GLU A 15 13.73 -5.46 33.19
C GLU A 15 12.80 -6.28 34.07
N GLU A 16 11.52 -6.31 33.78
CA GLU A 16 10.52 -7.04 34.57
C GLU A 16 10.52 -8.54 34.31
N VAL A 17 10.87 -8.99 33.11
CA VAL A 17 10.74 -10.40 32.72
C VAL A 17 12.09 -11.08 32.52
N LEU A 18 12.96 -10.50 31.67
CA LEU A 18 14.21 -11.17 31.31
C LEU A 18 15.27 -11.09 32.39
N THR A 19 15.42 -9.95 33.06
CA THR A 19 16.40 -9.77 34.12
C THR A 19 16.18 -10.74 35.31
N PRO A 20 14.96 -10.85 35.86
CA PRO A 20 14.71 -11.81 36.95
C PRO A 20 14.84 -13.28 36.50
N ALA A 21 14.63 -13.57 35.22
CA ALA A 21 14.82 -14.91 34.66
C ALA A 21 16.30 -15.30 34.44
N GLY A 22 17.25 -14.44 34.84
CA GLY A 22 18.69 -14.67 34.62
C GLY A 22 19.15 -14.37 33.16
N LEU A 23 18.33 -13.72 32.36
CA LEU A 23 18.59 -13.41 30.96
C LEU A 23 18.96 -11.93 30.71
N GLY A 24 19.37 -11.20 31.74
CA GLY A 24 19.72 -9.78 31.68
C GLY A 24 20.93 -9.44 30.78
N GLN A 25 21.66 -10.44 30.29
CA GLN A 25 22.76 -10.25 29.31
C GLN A 25 22.33 -10.35 27.86
N VAL A 26 21.08 -10.75 27.60
CA VAL A 26 20.58 -10.89 26.21
C VAL A 26 20.43 -9.53 25.56
N LYS A 27 20.97 -9.36 24.37
CA LYS A 27 20.83 -8.14 23.58
C LYS A 27 19.59 -8.23 22.70
N ILE A 28 18.81 -7.14 22.62
CA ILE A 28 17.65 -7.02 21.74
C ILE A 28 18.05 -6.17 20.53
N PHE A 29 17.71 -6.67 19.35
CA PHE A 29 17.86 -5.97 18.07
C PHE A 29 16.48 -5.90 17.40
N THR A 30 16.22 -4.81 16.69
CA THR A 30 14.97 -4.59 15.95
C THR A 30 15.27 -4.20 14.50
N GLU A 31 14.40 -4.60 13.59
CA GLU A 31 14.46 -4.26 12.16
C GLU A 31 13.18 -3.52 11.79
N LEU A 32 13.11 -2.23 12.09
CA LEU A 32 11.93 -1.39 11.92
C LEU A 32 11.85 -0.75 10.51
N GLY A 33 12.00 -1.58 9.46
CA GLY A 33 12.07 -1.09 8.07
C GLY A 33 10.91 -0.19 7.66
N ARG A 34 9.68 -0.55 8.00
CA ARG A 34 8.50 0.27 7.70
C ARG A 34 8.50 1.63 8.39
N PHE A 35 9.03 1.70 9.60
CA PHE A 35 9.12 2.95 10.35
C PHE A 35 9.91 4.02 9.58
N MET A 36 10.94 3.59 8.85
CA MET A 36 11.84 4.50 8.13
C MET A 36 11.21 5.11 6.87
N LEU A 37 10.46 4.34 6.11
CA LEU A 37 10.06 4.74 4.75
C LEU A 37 8.54 4.77 4.51
N ALA A 38 7.76 4.01 5.25
CA ALA A 38 6.33 3.90 4.96
C ALA A 38 5.61 5.26 4.91
N PRO A 39 5.82 6.20 5.85
CA PRO A 39 5.13 7.49 5.85
C PRO A 39 5.50 8.41 4.68
N HIS A 40 6.59 8.11 3.98
CA HIS A 40 7.11 8.93 2.88
C HIS A 40 6.59 8.50 1.50
N GLY A 41 5.64 7.58 1.45
CA GLY A 41 5.03 7.17 0.19
C GLY A 41 3.53 7.06 0.29
N ILE A 42 2.89 7.39 -0.82
CA ILE A 42 1.44 7.25 -1.03
C ILE A 42 1.18 6.50 -2.33
N LEU A 43 0.09 5.76 -2.38
CA LEU A 43 -0.46 5.21 -3.61
C LEU A 43 -1.70 6.01 -4.00
N VAL A 44 -1.63 6.70 -5.14
CA VAL A 44 -2.77 7.42 -5.71
C VAL A 44 -3.47 6.49 -6.68
N THR A 45 -4.79 6.36 -6.54
CA THR A 45 -5.60 5.47 -7.37
C THR A 45 -6.94 6.13 -7.71
N LYS A 46 -7.47 5.80 -8.89
CA LYS A 46 -8.73 6.34 -9.37
C LYS A 46 -9.85 5.33 -9.17
N VAL A 47 -10.99 5.78 -8.69
CA VAL A 47 -12.22 4.99 -8.62
C VAL A 47 -12.76 4.81 -10.04
N THR A 48 -12.82 3.56 -10.48
CA THR A 48 -13.29 3.18 -11.82
C THR A 48 -14.69 2.58 -11.80
N HIS A 49 -15.12 2.09 -10.64
CA HIS A 49 -16.39 1.42 -10.49
C HIS A 49 -16.97 1.59 -9.07
N LYS A 50 -18.30 1.74 -8.97
CA LYS A 50 -19.03 1.74 -7.70
C LYS A 50 -20.18 0.75 -7.83
N LYS A 51 -20.22 -0.23 -6.95
CA LYS A 51 -21.26 -1.27 -6.96
C LYS A 51 -21.90 -1.39 -5.59
N LYS A 52 -23.21 -1.24 -5.55
CA LYS A 52 -24.02 -1.42 -4.33
C LYS A 52 -24.80 -2.73 -4.44
N THR A 53 -24.51 -3.66 -3.55
CA THR A 53 -25.22 -4.93 -3.40
C THR A 53 -25.57 -5.10 -1.91
N TYR A 54 -25.22 -6.21 -1.28
CA TYR A 54 -25.25 -6.37 0.19
C TYR A 54 -24.17 -5.52 0.90
N ARG A 55 -23.19 -5.01 0.16
CA ARG A 55 -22.21 -4.01 0.57
C ARG A 55 -22.04 -2.99 -0.55
N THR A 56 -21.40 -1.86 -0.23
CA THR A 56 -20.93 -0.90 -1.23
C THR A 56 -19.46 -1.17 -1.53
N TYR A 57 -19.15 -1.41 -2.79
CA TYR A 57 -17.80 -1.64 -3.29
C TYR A 57 -17.35 -0.45 -4.13
N LEU A 58 -16.14 0.02 -3.85
CA LEU A 58 -15.40 0.98 -4.69
C LEU A 58 -14.29 0.22 -5.39
N GLY A 59 -14.45 -0.02 -6.69
CA GLY A 59 -13.42 -0.60 -7.53
C GLY A 59 -12.44 0.47 -7.99
N VAL A 60 -11.14 0.23 -7.78
CA VAL A 60 -10.08 1.16 -8.18
C VAL A 60 -9.18 0.56 -9.26
N ASP A 61 -8.43 1.43 -9.99
CA ASP A 61 -7.49 1.00 -11.02
C ASP A 61 -6.20 0.38 -10.44
N ALA A 62 -5.84 0.69 -9.20
CA ALA A 62 -4.79 -0.02 -8.47
C ALA A 62 -5.24 -1.43 -8.07
N SER A 63 -4.28 -2.24 -7.65
CA SER A 63 -4.51 -3.61 -7.17
C SER A 63 -3.44 -4.04 -6.18
N ALA A 64 -3.55 -5.25 -5.65
CA ALA A 64 -2.53 -5.86 -4.79
C ALA A 64 -1.15 -5.94 -5.48
N VAL A 65 -1.08 -5.87 -6.81
CA VAL A 65 0.18 -5.74 -7.57
C VAL A 65 0.96 -4.48 -7.17
N ASN A 66 0.25 -3.39 -6.86
CA ASN A 66 0.84 -2.12 -6.43
C ASN A 66 1.11 -2.07 -4.92
N LEU A 67 0.24 -2.70 -4.12
CA LEU A 67 0.34 -2.74 -2.65
C LEU A 67 -0.30 -4.03 -2.13
N MET A 68 0.50 -5.07 -1.95
CA MET A 68 -0.01 -6.39 -1.55
C MET A 68 -0.34 -6.54 -0.07
N ARG A 69 0.16 -5.65 0.79
CA ARG A 69 0.07 -5.81 2.24
C ARG A 69 -1.35 -5.94 2.81
N PRO A 70 -2.34 -5.14 2.37
CA PRO A 70 -3.72 -5.33 2.81
C PRO A 70 -4.26 -6.72 2.44
N ALA A 71 -3.98 -7.17 1.21
CA ALA A 71 -4.42 -8.47 0.70
C ALA A 71 -3.78 -9.65 1.44
N MET A 72 -2.46 -9.57 1.70
CA MET A 72 -1.68 -10.68 2.27
C MET A 72 -1.78 -10.75 3.81
N TYR A 73 -1.76 -9.60 4.47
CA TYR A 73 -1.63 -9.52 5.93
C TYR A 73 -2.85 -8.91 6.63
N GLY A 74 -3.87 -8.46 5.90
CA GLY A 74 -4.93 -7.63 6.45
C GLY A 74 -4.40 -6.29 7.00
N ALA A 75 -3.27 -5.81 6.47
CA ALA A 75 -2.62 -4.60 6.96
C ALA A 75 -3.51 -3.38 6.74
N TYR A 76 -3.64 -2.58 7.79
CA TYR A 76 -4.32 -1.29 7.70
C TYR A 76 -3.45 -0.27 6.97
N HIS A 77 -4.06 0.40 6.00
CA HIS A 77 -3.57 1.64 5.42
C HIS A 77 -4.67 2.68 5.48
N HIS A 78 -4.34 3.90 5.89
CA HIS A 78 -5.30 4.99 5.86
C HIS A 78 -5.61 5.35 4.42
N ILE A 79 -6.89 5.65 4.14
CA ILE A 79 -7.35 6.03 2.79
C ILE A 79 -8.10 7.35 2.91
N THR A 80 -7.78 8.30 2.04
CA THR A 80 -8.48 9.58 1.95
C THR A 80 -9.02 9.79 0.53
N ASN A 81 -10.18 10.43 0.43
CA ASN A 81 -10.71 10.92 -0.84
C ASN A 81 -10.25 12.35 -1.07
N MET A 82 -9.44 12.59 -2.11
CA MET A 82 -8.92 13.92 -2.43
C MET A 82 -9.97 14.87 -2.99
N MET A 83 -11.02 14.32 -3.61
CA MET A 83 -12.04 15.11 -4.32
C MET A 83 -13.18 15.54 -3.40
N ASN A 84 -13.40 14.82 -2.29
CA ASN A 84 -14.48 15.08 -1.34
C ASN A 84 -14.05 14.78 0.10
N PRO A 85 -13.01 15.49 0.63
CA PRO A 85 -12.42 15.14 1.93
C PRO A 85 -13.38 15.33 3.12
N ASP A 86 -14.30 16.30 3.03
CA ASP A 86 -15.24 16.68 4.09
C ASP A 86 -16.66 16.16 3.83
N GLY A 87 -16.85 15.24 2.89
CA GLY A 87 -18.15 14.67 2.55
C GLY A 87 -18.77 13.84 3.67
N GLN A 88 -20.06 13.61 3.59
CA GLN A 88 -20.72 12.65 4.46
C GLN A 88 -20.06 11.28 4.29
N THR A 89 -19.89 10.56 5.40
CA THR A 89 -19.25 9.25 5.39
C THR A 89 -20.22 8.15 4.93
N GLU A 90 -19.70 7.18 4.20
CA GLU A 90 -20.34 5.91 3.90
C GLU A 90 -19.38 4.75 4.22
N VAL A 91 -19.94 3.57 4.52
CA VAL A 91 -19.15 2.36 4.77
C VAL A 91 -18.97 1.61 3.45
N VAL A 92 -17.71 1.38 3.06
CA VAL A 92 -17.35 0.77 1.78
C VAL A 92 -16.26 -0.28 1.91
N ASP A 93 -16.20 -1.19 0.94
CA ASP A 93 -15.03 -2.01 0.67
C ASP A 93 -14.29 -1.39 -0.53
N VAL A 94 -12.99 -1.11 -0.37
CA VAL A 94 -12.13 -0.62 -1.47
C VAL A 94 -11.42 -1.83 -2.07
N VAL A 95 -11.70 -2.12 -3.33
CA VAL A 95 -11.26 -3.34 -4.02
C VAL A 95 -10.45 -3.01 -5.27
N GLY A 96 -9.45 -3.84 -5.53
CA GLY A 96 -8.61 -3.72 -6.72
C GLY A 96 -9.26 -4.33 -7.96
N SER A 97 -8.44 -4.45 -9.01
CA SER A 97 -8.87 -4.85 -10.36
C SER A 97 -8.43 -6.25 -10.78
N LEU A 98 -7.92 -7.06 -9.84
CA LEU A 98 -7.51 -8.44 -10.13
C LEU A 98 -8.71 -9.41 -10.05
N CYS A 99 -8.61 -10.52 -10.76
CA CYS A 99 -9.48 -11.68 -10.57
C CYS A 99 -9.03 -12.47 -9.33
N GLU A 100 -9.14 -11.81 -8.15
CA GLU A 100 -8.65 -12.32 -6.86
C GLU A 100 -9.53 -11.79 -5.72
N ASN A 101 -10.09 -12.71 -4.92
CA ASN A 101 -10.99 -12.36 -3.82
C ASN A 101 -10.33 -11.51 -2.72
N ASN A 102 -9.02 -11.63 -2.56
CA ASN A 102 -8.26 -10.88 -1.56
C ASN A 102 -7.71 -9.55 -2.08
N ASP A 103 -7.99 -9.18 -3.33
CA ASP A 103 -7.56 -7.90 -3.88
C ASP A 103 -8.40 -6.75 -3.31
N LYS A 104 -8.16 -6.47 -2.03
CA LYS A 104 -8.87 -5.47 -1.23
C LYS A 104 -7.86 -4.60 -0.49
N PHE A 105 -8.04 -3.30 -0.62
CA PHE A 105 -7.27 -2.32 0.17
C PHE A 105 -7.92 -2.04 1.52
N ALA A 106 -9.25 -2.15 1.59
CA ALA A 106 -9.99 -1.95 2.83
C ALA A 106 -11.33 -2.72 2.78
N VAL A 107 -11.81 -3.12 3.97
CA VAL A 107 -13.09 -3.77 4.17
C VAL A 107 -13.83 -3.04 5.28
N ASN A 108 -15.14 -2.76 5.09
CA ASN A 108 -15.97 -2.01 6.03
C ASN A 108 -15.31 -0.69 6.46
N ARG A 109 -14.73 0.05 5.52
CA ARG A 109 -14.06 1.31 5.78
C ARG A 109 -15.04 2.47 5.70
N GLU A 110 -15.04 3.31 6.72
CA GLU A 110 -15.70 4.61 6.65
C GLU A 110 -14.85 5.56 5.80
N LEU A 111 -15.43 6.02 4.70
CA LEU A 111 -14.85 7.03 3.81
C LEU A 111 -15.89 8.09 3.49
N PRO A 112 -15.47 9.32 3.16
CA PRO A 112 -16.35 10.30 2.54
C PRO A 112 -17.02 9.71 1.30
N GLN A 113 -18.28 10.07 1.03
CA GLN A 113 -18.98 9.65 -0.18
C GLN A 113 -18.10 9.84 -1.41
N THR A 114 -17.92 8.75 -2.11
CA THR A 114 -16.92 8.63 -3.18
C THR A 114 -17.62 8.20 -4.47
N GLU A 115 -17.32 8.89 -5.56
CA GLU A 115 -17.93 8.64 -6.87
C GLU A 115 -16.91 8.12 -7.89
N ILE A 116 -17.41 7.56 -8.98
CA ILE A 116 -16.56 7.12 -10.10
C ILE A 116 -15.82 8.34 -10.66
N GLY A 117 -14.51 8.21 -10.78
CA GLY A 117 -13.60 9.28 -11.20
C GLY A 117 -12.83 9.94 -10.07
N ASP A 118 -13.26 9.78 -8.83
CA ASP A 118 -12.57 10.32 -7.67
C ASP A 118 -11.17 9.69 -7.51
N LEU A 119 -10.26 10.48 -6.95
CA LEU A 119 -8.92 10.04 -6.59
C LEU A 119 -8.86 9.71 -5.11
N LEU A 120 -8.49 8.48 -4.81
CA LEU A 120 -8.17 8.02 -3.47
C LEU A 120 -6.66 8.00 -3.27
N VAL A 121 -6.24 8.39 -2.06
CA VAL A 121 -4.86 8.27 -1.60
C VAL A 121 -4.79 7.20 -0.53
N ILE A 122 -3.98 6.19 -0.75
CA ILE A 122 -3.64 5.16 0.23
C ILE A 122 -2.29 5.53 0.83
N HIS A 123 -2.28 5.78 2.13
CA HIS A 123 -1.13 6.29 2.86
C HIS A 123 -0.16 5.18 3.31
N ASP A 124 1.03 5.60 3.75
CA ASP A 124 2.07 4.72 4.33
C ASP A 124 2.55 3.61 3.40
N THR A 125 2.68 3.91 2.12
CA THR A 125 3.08 2.95 1.08
C THR A 125 4.55 3.05 0.67
N GLY A 126 5.35 3.91 1.31
CA GLY A 126 6.76 4.12 0.98
C GLY A 126 7.68 2.95 1.33
N ALA A 127 7.19 1.97 2.10
CA ALA A 127 7.87 0.71 2.33
C ALA A 127 6.96 -0.47 1.97
N HIS A 128 7.53 -1.51 1.36
CA HIS A 128 6.81 -2.73 0.98
C HIS A 128 5.64 -2.48 -0.01
N GLY A 129 5.72 -1.39 -0.78
CA GLY A 129 4.89 -1.12 -1.94
C GLY A 129 5.50 -1.77 -3.18
N PHE A 130 6.23 -1.01 -3.99
CA PHE A 130 6.85 -1.52 -5.22
C PHE A 130 7.78 -2.73 -4.98
N SER A 131 8.57 -2.72 -3.90
CA SER A 131 9.53 -3.80 -3.61
C SER A 131 8.88 -5.16 -3.33
N MET A 132 7.64 -5.19 -2.88
CA MET A 132 6.83 -6.40 -2.73
C MET A 132 5.86 -6.61 -3.90
N GLY A 133 5.91 -5.73 -4.89
CA GLY A 133 5.08 -5.84 -6.08
C GLY A 133 5.34 -7.12 -6.85
N TYR A 134 4.31 -7.63 -7.47
CA TYR A 134 4.34 -8.85 -8.27
C TYR A 134 3.48 -8.65 -9.51
N GLN A 135 3.49 -9.62 -10.39
CA GLN A 135 2.64 -9.61 -11.59
C GLN A 135 1.65 -10.77 -11.50
N TYR A 136 0.38 -10.44 -11.52
CA TYR A 136 -0.72 -11.39 -11.50
C TYR A 136 -1.81 -10.93 -12.45
N ASN A 137 -2.46 -11.84 -13.14
CA ASN A 137 -3.42 -11.58 -14.24
C ASN A 137 -2.83 -10.65 -15.33
N ALA A 138 -1.53 -10.72 -15.57
CA ALA A 138 -0.79 -9.84 -16.48
C ALA A 138 -0.96 -8.33 -16.17
N LYS A 139 -1.26 -7.98 -14.92
CA LYS A 139 -1.35 -6.58 -14.48
C LYS A 139 0.04 -5.98 -14.41
N LEU A 140 0.25 -4.91 -15.14
CA LEU A 140 1.50 -4.14 -15.16
C LEU A 140 1.57 -3.22 -13.95
N ARG A 141 2.80 -2.98 -13.44
CA ARG A 141 3.02 -2.11 -12.29
C ARG A 141 3.02 -0.64 -12.70
N SER A 142 2.54 0.20 -11.78
CA SER A 142 2.44 1.65 -11.98
C SER A 142 3.80 2.35 -11.99
N ALA A 143 3.80 3.59 -12.46
CA ALA A 143 4.93 4.50 -12.33
C ALA A 143 5.16 4.92 -10.86
N GLU A 144 6.39 5.39 -10.58
CA GLU A 144 6.73 6.07 -9.32
C GLU A 144 7.22 7.50 -9.62
N VAL A 145 6.69 8.44 -8.87
CA VAL A 145 7.01 9.86 -8.97
C VAL A 145 7.57 10.34 -7.64
N LEU A 146 8.73 10.95 -7.66
CA LEU A 146 9.26 11.65 -6.50
C LEU A 146 8.59 13.03 -6.43
N TYR A 147 8.04 13.35 -5.26
CA TYR A 147 7.59 14.68 -4.88
C TYR A 147 8.63 15.30 -3.95
N ALA A 148 9.24 16.39 -4.35
CA ALA A 148 10.30 17.04 -3.60
C ALA A 148 9.75 18.13 -2.65
N GLU A 149 10.57 18.56 -1.70
CA GLU A 149 10.20 19.58 -0.71
C GLU A 149 9.86 20.94 -1.34
N ASP A 150 10.45 21.26 -2.49
CA ASP A 150 10.16 22.46 -3.26
C ASP A 150 8.86 22.40 -4.08
N GLY A 151 8.11 21.31 -3.96
CA GLY A 151 6.87 21.06 -4.69
C GLY A 151 7.07 20.52 -6.11
N SER A 152 8.31 20.34 -6.55
CA SER A 152 8.60 19.76 -7.86
C SER A 152 8.32 18.25 -7.89
N THR A 153 8.03 17.73 -9.09
CA THR A 153 7.81 16.31 -9.31
C THR A 153 8.80 15.76 -10.33
N ARG A 154 9.28 14.54 -10.09
CA ARG A 154 10.17 13.85 -11.02
C ARG A 154 9.76 12.39 -11.16
N LEU A 155 9.60 11.93 -12.40
CA LEU A 155 9.41 10.51 -12.67
C LEU A 155 10.72 9.77 -12.34
N ILE A 156 10.68 8.88 -11.34
CA ILE A 156 11.83 8.06 -10.93
C ILE A 156 11.72 6.63 -11.43
N ARG A 157 10.51 6.19 -11.77
CA ARG A 157 10.24 4.91 -12.42
C ARG A 157 9.04 5.08 -13.36
N ARG A 158 9.19 4.72 -14.63
CA ARG A 158 8.06 4.67 -15.55
C ARG A 158 7.14 3.50 -15.23
N ALA A 159 5.90 3.56 -15.66
CA ALA A 159 5.02 2.40 -15.64
C ALA A 159 5.59 1.26 -16.51
N GLU A 160 5.32 0.03 -16.12
CA GLU A 160 5.63 -1.14 -16.94
C GLU A 160 4.83 -1.13 -18.24
N ARG A 161 5.43 -1.70 -19.27
CA ARG A 161 4.84 -1.97 -20.58
C ARG A 161 4.77 -3.48 -20.81
N PRO A 162 4.01 -3.97 -21.78
CA PRO A 162 3.98 -5.39 -22.12
C PRO A 162 5.37 -5.98 -22.35
N GLU A 163 6.28 -5.23 -22.96
CA GLU A 163 7.65 -5.65 -23.25
C GLU A 163 8.42 -5.96 -21.94
N ASP A 164 8.18 -5.20 -20.86
CA ASP A 164 8.80 -5.46 -19.56
C ASP A 164 8.32 -6.78 -18.95
N TYR A 165 7.05 -7.12 -19.15
CA TYR A 165 6.46 -8.36 -18.67
C TYR A 165 7.09 -9.58 -19.33
N PHE A 166 7.41 -9.48 -20.62
CA PHE A 166 7.98 -10.54 -21.42
C PHE A 166 9.50 -10.47 -21.58
N ALA A 167 10.17 -9.52 -20.93
CA ALA A 167 11.59 -9.22 -21.12
C ALA A 167 12.55 -10.41 -20.91
N THR A 168 12.13 -11.44 -20.18
CA THR A 168 12.95 -12.63 -19.91
C THR A 168 12.62 -13.81 -20.82
N LEU A 169 11.66 -13.68 -21.73
CA LEU A 169 11.30 -14.73 -22.67
C LEU A 169 12.19 -14.66 -23.92
N TYR A 170 12.71 -15.83 -24.35
CA TYR A 170 13.46 -15.93 -25.60
C TYR A 170 12.51 -15.98 -26.79
N GLY A 171 12.88 -15.30 -27.87
CA GLY A 171 12.15 -15.30 -29.15
C GLY A 171 10.94 -14.37 -29.21
N PHE A 172 10.72 -13.55 -28.18
CA PHE A 172 9.78 -12.44 -28.22
C PHE A 172 10.51 -11.18 -28.66
N ASP A 173 10.14 -10.65 -29.82
CA ASP A 173 10.68 -9.42 -30.38
C ASP A 173 9.48 -8.58 -30.80
N PHE A 174 9.12 -7.60 -29.97
CA PHE A 174 7.98 -6.72 -30.19
C PHE A 174 8.24 -5.65 -31.26
N ASP A 175 9.48 -5.53 -31.73
CA ASP A 175 9.89 -4.55 -32.74
C ASP A 175 9.81 -5.10 -34.18
N LYS A 176 9.27 -6.29 -34.38
CA LYS A 176 9.26 -6.98 -35.69
C LYS A 176 7.92 -7.04 -36.44
N ASP A 177 6.94 -6.23 -36.05
CA ASP A 177 5.67 -6.10 -36.80
C ASP A 177 5.57 -4.77 -37.53
#